data_1ad2a1fe2b5ebcd4d2f7db2eb473e162
#
_entry.id   1ad2a1fe2b5ebcd4d2f7db2eb473e162
#
_cell.length_a   1.000
_cell.length_b   1.000
_cell.length_c   1.000
_cell.angle_alpha   90.00
_cell.angle_beta   90.00
_cell.angle_gamma   90.00
#
_symmetry.space_group_name_H-M   'P 1'
#
loop_
_entity.id
_entity.type
_entity.pdbx_description
1 polymer ?
#
loop_
_entity_poly.entity_id
_entity_poly.type
_entity_poly.pdbx_seq_one_letter_code
_entity_poly.pdbx_strand_id
1 'polypeptide(L)'
;MLICQADISPPLLLLFILLIYGNLLLAIYVSEYDNLILIISLWSGGFYMALQESGEMYLETIYVLSQTSNTVRGIDIADYLGYSKPSVSRGIGLLKDEGLVIKDSEGYYKLTEAGKALAEHIYERHTVLTRMLISLGVDEKTAAEDACRVEHYISDKTFTAIKNHMLAMLDK
;
A
#
# COMPACT_ATOMS: atom_id res chain seq x y z
N MET A 1 47.19 -33.82 -6.49
CA MET A 1 46.38 -32.79 -7.13
C MET A 1 45.11 -33.48 -7.62
N LEU A 2 44.14 -33.63 -6.70
CA LEU A 2 42.89 -34.32 -6.92
C LEU A 2 41.82 -33.23 -7.13
N ILE A 3 41.35 -33.10 -8.36
CA ILE A 3 40.22 -32.27 -8.71
C ILE A 3 38.99 -33.08 -8.32
N CYS A 4 38.30 -32.65 -7.26
CA CYS A 4 37.04 -33.21 -6.84
C CYS A 4 36.01 -32.85 -7.91
N GLN A 5 35.65 -33.84 -8.73
CA GLN A 5 34.49 -33.75 -9.62
C GLN A 5 33.24 -33.72 -8.74
N ALA A 6 32.63 -32.55 -8.63
CA ALA A 6 31.29 -32.46 -8.08
C ALA A 6 30.35 -33.11 -9.08
N ASP A 7 29.82 -34.27 -8.72
CA ASP A 7 28.67 -34.88 -9.43
C ASP A 7 27.50 -33.91 -9.37
N ILE A 8 27.33 -33.16 -10.47
CA ILE A 8 26.11 -32.41 -10.70
C ILE A 8 25.06 -33.44 -11.09
N SER A 9 24.30 -33.92 -10.11
CA SER A 9 23.09 -34.66 -10.38
C SER A 9 22.19 -33.79 -11.28
N PRO A 10 21.54 -34.38 -12.32
CA PRO A 10 20.74 -33.62 -13.25
C PRO A 10 19.66 -32.85 -12.48
N PRO A 11 19.47 -31.56 -12.79
CA PRO A 11 18.47 -30.79 -12.08
C PRO A 11 17.15 -31.44 -12.30
N LEU A 12 16.55 -31.88 -11.21
CA LEU A 12 15.18 -32.30 -11.14
C LEU A 12 14.31 -31.31 -11.91
N LEU A 13 13.62 -31.86 -12.86
CA LEU A 13 12.66 -31.31 -13.78
C LEU A 13 12.27 -29.86 -13.47
N LEU A 14 12.88 -28.93 -14.22
CA LEU A 14 12.50 -27.53 -14.23
C LEU A 14 11.10 -27.46 -14.86
N LEU A 15 10.07 -27.59 -14.05
CA LEU A 15 8.71 -27.38 -14.50
C LEU A 15 8.45 -25.88 -14.52
N PHE A 16 8.85 -25.22 -15.63
CA PHE A 16 8.38 -23.88 -15.92
C PHE A 16 6.90 -23.95 -16.30
N ILE A 17 6.02 -23.73 -15.34
CA ILE A 17 4.63 -23.45 -15.65
C ILE A 17 4.56 -21.95 -15.90
N LEU A 18 4.70 -21.56 -17.16
CA LEU A 18 4.37 -20.23 -17.65
C LEU A 18 2.85 -20.10 -17.66
N LEU A 19 2.27 -19.66 -16.56
CA LEU A 19 0.89 -19.22 -16.55
C LEU A 19 0.87 -17.76 -16.99
N ILE A 20 0.59 -17.55 -18.28
CA ILE A 20 0.30 -16.23 -18.83
C ILE A 20 -1.15 -15.92 -18.46
N TYR A 21 -1.36 -15.29 -17.32
CA TYR A 21 -2.63 -14.65 -17.00
C TYR A 21 -2.37 -13.15 -16.99
N GLY A 22 -2.83 -12.48 -18.05
CA GLY A 22 -2.95 -11.02 -18.11
C GLY A 22 -1.70 -10.22 -17.70
N ASN A 23 -0.57 -10.35 -18.42
CA ASN A 23 0.70 -9.64 -18.20
C ASN A 23 1.49 -10.02 -16.92
N LEU A 24 1.15 -11.08 -16.23
CA LEU A 24 1.89 -11.56 -15.07
C LEU A 24 2.65 -12.85 -15.43
N LEU A 25 3.97 -12.77 -15.48
CA LEU A 25 4.84 -13.94 -15.61
C LEU A 25 4.99 -14.56 -14.21
N LEU A 26 4.16 -15.55 -13.87
CA LEU A 26 4.32 -16.31 -12.64
C LEU A 26 5.23 -17.49 -12.90
N ALA A 27 6.49 -17.42 -12.55
CA ALA A 27 7.40 -18.55 -12.56
C ALA A 27 7.27 -19.28 -11.21
N ILE A 28 6.59 -20.43 -11.20
CA ILE A 28 6.59 -21.29 -10.03
C ILE A 28 7.78 -22.24 -10.18
N TYR A 29 8.81 -22.03 -9.39
CA TYR A 29 9.94 -22.92 -9.26
C TYR A 29 9.78 -23.75 -7.98
N VAL A 30 9.61 -25.04 -8.11
CA VAL A 30 9.60 -25.97 -6.98
C VAL A 30 11.01 -26.54 -6.87
N SER A 31 11.78 -26.07 -5.93
CA SER A 31 13.10 -26.58 -5.58
C SER A 31 13.14 -26.92 -4.10
N GLU A 32 13.85 -28.00 -3.77
CA GLU A 32 14.09 -28.45 -2.38
C GLU A 32 15.00 -27.50 -1.57
N TYR A 33 15.37 -26.35 -2.09
CA TYR A 33 16.24 -25.40 -1.41
C TYR A 33 15.47 -24.11 -1.09
N ASP A 34 15.41 -23.80 0.21
CA ASP A 34 14.67 -22.66 0.82
C ASP A 34 15.01 -21.26 0.27
N ASN A 35 16.11 -21.12 -0.48
CA ASN A 35 16.58 -19.82 -0.96
C ASN A 35 15.79 -19.25 -2.17
N LEU A 36 15.07 -20.07 -2.91
CA LEU A 36 14.34 -19.59 -4.10
C LEU A 36 12.95 -19.06 -3.74
N ILE A 37 12.35 -19.58 -2.67
CA ILE A 37 11.10 -19.05 -2.11
C ILE A 37 11.31 -17.60 -1.66
N LEU A 38 12.52 -17.27 -1.17
CA LEU A 38 12.88 -15.92 -0.76
C LEU A 38 12.91 -14.93 -1.95
N ILE A 39 13.39 -15.34 -3.11
CA ILE A 39 13.46 -14.46 -4.30
C ILE A 39 12.07 -14.20 -4.87
N ILE A 40 11.19 -15.20 -4.88
CA ILE A 40 9.80 -15.04 -5.30
C ILE A 40 9.02 -14.19 -4.30
N SER A 41 9.26 -14.34 -3.00
CA SER A 41 8.63 -13.54 -1.97
C SER A 41 9.13 -12.08 -1.99
N LEU A 42 10.38 -11.81 -2.32
CA LEU A 42 10.91 -10.47 -2.50
C LEU A 42 10.32 -9.78 -3.74
N TRP A 43 10.07 -10.54 -4.81
CA TRP A 43 9.47 -10.00 -6.03
C TRP A 43 7.95 -9.79 -5.89
N SER A 44 7.26 -10.74 -5.27
CA SER A 44 5.84 -10.59 -4.94
C SER A 44 5.63 -9.56 -3.83
N GLY A 45 6.55 -9.44 -2.89
CA GLY A 45 6.51 -8.45 -1.82
C GLY A 45 6.53 -7.01 -2.33
N GLY A 46 7.35 -6.70 -3.35
CA GLY A 46 7.37 -5.37 -3.96
C GLY A 46 6.07 -5.02 -4.70
N PHE A 47 5.45 -6.00 -5.36
CA PHE A 47 4.16 -5.80 -6.01
C PHE A 47 3.00 -5.73 -5.00
N TYR A 48 3.05 -6.54 -3.95
CA TYR A 48 2.09 -6.50 -2.84
C TYR A 48 2.16 -5.17 -2.08
N MET A 49 3.36 -4.67 -1.82
CA MET A 49 3.55 -3.35 -1.17
C MET A 49 3.00 -2.21 -2.04
N ALA A 50 3.24 -2.22 -3.35
CA ALA A 50 2.71 -1.19 -4.25
C ALA A 50 1.17 -1.22 -4.37
N LEU A 51 0.55 -2.41 -4.28
CA LEU A 51 -0.91 -2.55 -4.23
C LEU A 51 -1.46 -2.08 -2.88
N GLN A 52 -0.75 -2.36 -1.79
CA GLN A 52 -1.12 -1.91 -0.45
C GLN A 52 -1.06 -0.40 -0.35
N GLU A 53 0.03 0.24 -0.78
CA GLU A 53 0.19 1.70 -0.79
C GLU A 53 -0.91 2.40 -1.58
N SER A 54 -1.20 1.95 -2.81
CA SER A 54 -2.29 2.54 -3.60
C SER A 54 -3.67 2.27 -2.99
N GLY A 55 -3.87 1.13 -2.32
CA GLY A 55 -5.11 0.82 -1.59
C GLY A 55 -5.31 1.76 -0.40
N GLU A 56 -4.28 1.97 0.38
CA GLU A 56 -4.26 2.89 1.51
C GLU A 56 -4.57 4.33 1.06
N MET A 57 -3.96 4.78 -0.04
CA MET A 57 -4.23 6.09 -0.65
C MET A 57 -5.69 6.25 -1.09
N TYR A 58 -6.33 5.22 -1.67
CA TYR A 58 -7.75 5.28 -2.02
C TYR A 58 -8.64 5.31 -0.78
N LEU A 59 -8.32 4.54 0.27
CA LEU A 59 -9.07 4.55 1.53
C LEU A 59 -9.03 5.93 2.19
N GLU A 60 -7.84 6.51 2.30
CA GLU A 60 -7.63 7.85 2.85
C GLU A 60 -8.41 8.89 2.03
N THR A 61 -8.32 8.84 0.70
CA THR A 61 -9.05 9.77 -0.17
C THR A 61 -10.57 9.68 0.03
N ILE A 62 -11.14 8.46 0.11
CA ILE A 62 -12.57 8.29 0.37
C ILE A 62 -12.92 8.85 1.75
N TYR A 63 -12.06 8.63 2.76
CA TYR A 63 -12.26 9.16 4.10
C TYR A 63 -12.27 10.70 4.09
N VAL A 64 -11.27 11.34 3.51
CA VAL A 64 -11.16 12.81 3.41
C VAL A 64 -12.34 13.41 2.68
N LEU A 65 -12.72 12.87 1.52
CA LEU A 65 -13.86 13.34 0.75
C LEU A 65 -15.19 13.15 1.50
N SER A 66 -15.30 12.08 2.28
CA SER A 66 -16.50 11.80 3.09
C SER A 66 -16.70 12.78 4.26
N GLN A 67 -15.65 13.51 4.68
CA GLN A 67 -15.78 14.56 5.70
C GLN A 67 -16.53 15.80 5.18
N THR A 68 -16.50 16.03 3.88
CA THR A 68 -17.12 17.21 3.25
C THR A 68 -18.38 16.88 2.44
N SER A 69 -18.56 15.61 2.05
CA SER A 69 -19.68 15.18 1.21
C SER A 69 -20.11 13.76 1.53
N ASN A 70 -21.42 13.55 1.66
CA ASN A 70 -21.98 12.20 1.82
C ASN A 70 -22.03 11.40 0.49
N THR A 71 -21.62 12.01 -0.64
CA THR A 71 -21.76 11.47 -1.98
C THR A 71 -20.40 11.42 -2.68
N VAL A 72 -19.58 10.41 -2.35
CA VAL A 72 -18.25 10.22 -2.96
C VAL A 72 -18.36 9.33 -4.20
N ARG A 73 -18.01 9.87 -5.35
CA ARG A 73 -18.00 9.14 -6.65
C ARG A 73 -16.58 8.82 -7.10
N GLY A 74 -16.44 7.85 -7.98
CA GLY A 74 -15.15 7.52 -8.56
C GLY A 74 -14.49 8.67 -9.33
N ILE A 75 -15.28 9.60 -9.86
CA ILE A 75 -14.76 10.82 -10.51
C ILE A 75 -14.13 11.76 -9.47
N ASP A 76 -14.75 11.93 -8.32
CA ASP A 76 -14.26 12.80 -7.27
C ASP A 76 -12.91 12.31 -6.72
N ILE A 77 -12.76 10.98 -6.59
CA ILE A 77 -11.52 10.33 -6.20
C ILE A 77 -10.44 10.48 -7.30
N ALA A 78 -10.83 10.32 -8.56
CA ALA A 78 -9.93 10.46 -9.70
C ALA A 78 -9.40 11.89 -9.81
N ASP A 79 -10.25 12.88 -9.65
CA ASP A 79 -9.91 14.30 -9.71
C ASP A 79 -9.03 14.71 -8.51
N TYR A 80 -9.33 14.18 -7.31
CA TYR A 80 -8.55 14.44 -6.10
C TYR A 80 -7.10 13.91 -6.21
N LEU A 81 -6.94 12.68 -6.72
CA LEU A 81 -5.64 12.03 -6.85
C LEU A 81 -4.89 12.36 -8.15
N GLY A 82 -5.56 12.97 -9.13
CA GLY A 82 -5.00 13.15 -10.47
C GLY A 82 -4.84 11.84 -11.25
N TYR A 83 -5.62 10.82 -10.93
CA TYR A 83 -5.52 9.49 -11.54
C TYR A 83 -6.59 9.25 -12.60
N SER A 84 -6.32 8.29 -13.49
CA SER A 84 -7.29 7.90 -14.50
C SER A 84 -8.48 7.15 -13.88
N LYS A 85 -9.69 7.40 -14.38
CA LYS A 85 -10.91 6.70 -13.94
C LYS A 85 -10.79 5.17 -13.96
N PRO A 86 -10.16 4.53 -14.98
CA PRO A 86 -9.95 3.10 -14.98
C PRO A 86 -9.02 2.61 -13.85
N SER A 87 -7.99 3.39 -13.49
CA SER A 87 -7.10 3.05 -12.37
C SER A 87 -7.84 3.10 -11.03
N VAL A 88 -8.60 4.17 -10.80
CA VAL A 88 -9.44 4.32 -9.60
C VAL A 88 -10.46 3.19 -9.51
N SER A 89 -11.17 2.88 -10.61
CA SER A 89 -12.17 1.81 -10.63
C SER A 89 -11.56 0.44 -10.25
N ARG A 90 -10.36 0.14 -10.74
CA ARG A 90 -9.65 -1.11 -10.39
C ARG A 90 -9.22 -1.12 -8.93
N GLY A 91 -8.60 -0.04 -8.45
CA GLY A 91 -8.13 0.04 -7.06
C GLY A 91 -9.28 -0.06 -6.06
N ILE A 92 -10.37 0.67 -6.28
CA ILE A 92 -11.56 0.56 -5.42
C ILE A 92 -12.23 -0.81 -5.55
N GLY A 93 -12.17 -1.45 -6.72
CA GLY A 93 -12.63 -2.82 -6.92
C GLY A 93 -11.97 -3.79 -5.93
N LEU A 94 -10.65 -3.72 -5.78
CA LEU A 94 -9.90 -4.54 -4.82
C LEU A 94 -10.33 -4.26 -3.37
N LEU A 95 -10.47 -3.00 -2.99
CA LEU A 95 -10.93 -2.62 -1.64
C LEU A 95 -12.36 -3.10 -1.34
N LYS A 96 -13.21 -3.19 -2.37
CA LYS A 96 -14.54 -3.80 -2.24
C LYS A 96 -14.47 -5.31 -2.02
N ASP A 97 -13.59 -5.98 -2.74
CA ASP A 97 -13.38 -7.43 -2.59
C ASP A 97 -12.81 -7.77 -1.21
N GLU A 98 -12.00 -6.87 -0.62
CA GLU A 98 -11.50 -6.95 0.76
C GLU A 98 -12.54 -6.52 1.82
N GLY A 99 -13.71 -6.04 1.40
CA GLY A 99 -14.78 -5.62 2.32
C GLY A 99 -14.51 -4.30 3.06
N LEU A 100 -13.59 -3.46 2.55
CA LEU A 100 -13.24 -2.17 3.13
C LEU A 100 -14.11 -1.02 2.58
N VAL A 101 -14.62 -1.18 1.36
CA VAL A 101 -15.44 -0.19 0.65
C VAL A 101 -16.71 -0.86 0.14
N ILE A 102 -17.82 -0.16 0.21
CA ILE A 102 -19.08 -0.55 -0.43
C ILE A 102 -19.49 0.49 -1.47
N LYS A 103 -20.30 0.07 -2.43
CA LYS A 103 -20.94 0.98 -3.38
C LYS A 103 -22.46 0.87 -3.17
N ASP A 104 -23.10 1.98 -2.88
CA ASP A 104 -24.56 1.99 -2.68
C ASP A 104 -25.35 1.92 -3.99
N SER A 105 -26.67 1.86 -3.89
CA SER A 105 -27.60 1.77 -5.02
C SER A 105 -27.55 2.98 -5.96
N GLU A 106 -27.11 4.13 -5.47
CA GLU A 106 -26.96 5.35 -6.22
C GLU A 106 -25.57 5.49 -6.87
N GLY A 107 -24.66 4.55 -6.56
CA GLY A 107 -23.33 4.50 -7.15
C GLY A 107 -22.26 5.24 -6.36
N TYR A 108 -22.54 5.68 -5.12
CA TYR A 108 -21.58 6.33 -4.24
C TYR A 108 -20.75 5.31 -3.47
N TYR A 109 -19.48 5.63 -3.25
CA TYR A 109 -18.58 4.84 -2.44
C TYR A 109 -18.66 5.26 -0.97
N LYS A 110 -18.70 4.26 -0.09
CA LYS A 110 -18.69 4.43 1.36
C LYS A 110 -17.71 3.46 1.99
N LEU A 111 -17.02 3.90 3.03
CA LEU A 111 -16.19 3.01 3.83
C LEU A 111 -17.09 2.10 4.70
N THR A 112 -16.70 0.85 4.85
CA THR A 112 -17.22 -0.02 5.90
C THR A 112 -16.64 0.41 7.25
N GLU A 113 -17.12 -0.15 8.38
CA GLU A 113 -16.50 0.12 9.69
C GLU A 113 -15.00 -0.26 9.70
N ALA A 114 -14.65 -1.40 9.08
CA ALA A 114 -13.25 -1.82 8.95
C ALA A 114 -12.44 -0.87 8.06
N GLY A 115 -13.01 -0.47 6.91
CA GLY A 115 -12.39 0.49 6.00
C GLY A 115 -12.20 1.86 6.65
N LYS A 116 -13.18 2.31 7.44
CA LYS A 116 -13.12 3.57 8.16
C LYS A 116 -12.01 3.57 9.23
N ALA A 117 -11.96 2.51 10.04
CA ALA A 117 -10.92 2.38 11.07
C ALA A 117 -9.52 2.39 10.47
N LEU A 118 -9.31 1.70 9.34
CA LEU A 118 -8.04 1.69 8.62
C LEU A 118 -7.72 3.06 8.03
N ALA A 119 -8.68 3.70 7.38
CA ALA A 119 -8.51 5.03 6.79
C ALA A 119 -8.20 6.11 7.84
N GLU A 120 -8.85 6.05 9.00
CA GLU A 120 -8.56 6.95 10.13
C GLU A 120 -7.13 6.76 10.64
N HIS A 121 -6.66 5.51 10.73
CA HIS A 121 -5.28 5.23 11.13
C HIS A 121 -4.26 5.80 10.13
N ILE A 122 -4.49 5.62 8.82
CA ILE A 122 -3.63 6.18 7.76
C ILE A 122 -3.63 7.71 7.81
N TYR A 123 -4.81 8.32 7.89
CA TYR A 123 -4.97 9.77 7.96
C TYR A 123 -4.31 10.39 9.21
N GLU A 124 -4.35 9.70 10.35
CA GLU A 124 -3.64 10.12 11.55
C GLU A 124 -2.12 10.14 11.30
N ARG A 125 -1.57 9.11 10.64
CA ARG A 125 -0.14 9.04 10.31
C ARG A 125 0.26 10.19 9.41
N HIS A 126 -0.50 10.42 8.33
CA HIS A 126 -0.30 11.56 7.43
C HIS A 126 -0.27 12.89 8.19
N THR A 127 -1.28 13.14 9.00
CA THR A 127 -1.42 14.41 9.72
C THR A 127 -0.29 14.64 10.72
N VAL A 128 0.10 13.62 11.50
CA VAL A 128 1.17 13.74 12.49
C VAL A 128 2.52 13.96 11.82
N LEU A 129 2.81 13.22 10.75
CA LEU A 129 4.07 13.36 10.01
C LEU A 129 4.18 14.73 9.32
N THR A 130 3.11 15.20 8.69
CA THR A 130 3.05 16.53 8.08
C THR A 130 3.36 17.61 9.12
N ARG A 131 2.70 17.56 10.28
CA ARG A 131 2.94 18.51 11.38
C ARG A 131 4.37 18.45 11.92
N MET A 132 4.93 17.24 12.04
CA MET A 132 6.32 17.06 12.45
C MET A 132 7.26 17.76 11.45
N LEU A 133 7.11 17.53 10.15
CA LEU A 133 7.95 18.11 9.12
C LEU A 133 7.83 19.65 9.11
N ILE A 134 6.63 20.19 9.25
CA ILE A 134 6.41 21.63 9.39
C ILE A 134 7.14 22.19 10.63
N SER A 135 7.09 21.48 11.75
CA SER A 135 7.78 21.90 12.99
C SER A 135 9.30 21.94 12.85
N LEU A 136 9.86 21.16 11.91
CA LEU A 136 11.27 21.17 11.54
C LEU A 136 11.63 22.27 10.52
N GLY A 137 10.66 23.06 10.07
CA GLY A 137 10.86 24.16 9.13
C GLY A 137 10.63 23.82 7.67
N VAL A 138 10.06 22.65 7.36
CA VAL A 138 9.64 22.29 6.00
C VAL A 138 8.35 23.06 5.68
N ASP A 139 8.22 23.57 4.47
CA ASP A 139 6.99 24.23 4.01
C ASP A 139 5.83 23.24 3.93
N GLU A 140 4.59 23.73 4.09
CA GLU A 140 3.38 22.90 4.19
C GLU A 140 3.20 21.96 3.01
N LYS A 141 3.47 22.42 1.80
CA LYS A 141 3.28 21.61 0.59
C LYS A 141 4.27 20.45 0.55
N THR A 142 5.55 20.73 0.73
CA THR A 142 6.60 19.71 0.75
C THR A 142 6.39 18.75 1.92
N ALA A 143 6.00 19.26 3.08
CA ALA A 143 5.72 18.43 4.26
C ALA A 143 4.58 17.43 4.02
N ALA A 144 3.49 17.87 3.38
CA ALA A 144 2.38 16.98 3.05
C ALA A 144 2.77 15.93 1.99
N GLU A 145 3.50 16.33 0.94
CA GLU A 145 3.97 15.42 -0.11
C GLU A 145 4.95 14.36 0.44
N ASP A 146 5.85 14.75 1.34
CA ASP A 146 6.81 13.83 1.95
C ASP A 146 6.14 12.94 3.00
N ALA A 147 5.21 13.47 3.81
CA ALA A 147 4.43 12.69 4.76
C ALA A 147 3.68 11.56 4.04
N CYS A 148 3.00 11.85 2.93
CA CYS A 148 2.28 10.88 2.11
C CYS A 148 3.16 9.72 1.63
N ARG A 149 4.45 9.97 1.37
CA ARG A 149 5.39 8.91 0.99
C ARG A 149 5.89 8.13 2.21
N VAL A 150 6.23 8.82 3.28
CA VAL A 150 6.87 8.24 4.47
C VAL A 150 5.91 7.40 5.29
N GLU A 151 4.62 7.77 5.37
CA GLU A 151 3.62 7.11 6.21
C GLU A 151 3.45 5.61 5.94
N HIS A 152 3.62 5.21 4.69
CA HIS A 152 3.48 3.81 4.29
C HIS A 152 4.68 2.93 4.65
N TYR A 153 5.84 3.53 4.91
CA TYR A 153 7.10 2.81 5.13
C TYR A 153 7.60 2.80 6.57
N ILE A 154 7.20 3.76 7.40
CA ILE A 154 7.64 3.78 8.80
C ILE A 154 6.89 2.75 9.64
N SER A 155 7.62 2.11 10.56
CA SER A 155 7.01 1.17 11.51
C SER A 155 6.11 1.89 12.51
N ASP A 156 5.12 1.17 13.06
CA ASP A 156 4.24 1.69 14.12
C ASP A 156 5.03 2.15 15.35
N LYS A 157 6.14 1.48 15.65
CA LYS A 157 7.04 1.88 16.75
C LYS A 157 7.64 3.26 16.50
N THR A 158 8.10 3.52 15.28
CA THR A 158 8.66 4.82 14.88
C THR A 158 7.57 5.88 14.88
N PHE A 159 6.41 5.58 14.29
CA PHE A 159 5.28 6.49 14.27
C PHE A 159 4.82 6.87 15.69
N THR A 160 4.68 5.89 16.59
CA THR A 160 4.31 6.13 17.99
C THR A 160 5.31 7.03 18.71
N ALA A 161 6.61 6.85 18.47
CA ALA A 161 7.64 7.71 19.04
C ALA A 161 7.52 9.17 18.54
N ILE A 162 7.28 9.35 17.24
CA ILE A 162 7.05 10.68 16.64
C ILE A 162 5.79 11.32 17.23
N LYS A 163 4.68 10.60 17.27
CA LYS A 163 3.40 11.08 17.82
C LYS A 163 3.55 11.54 19.27
N ASN A 164 4.19 10.75 20.12
CA ASN A 164 4.43 11.10 21.51
C ASN A 164 5.31 12.34 21.65
N HIS A 165 6.34 12.46 20.81
CA HIS A 165 7.18 13.66 20.80
C HIS A 165 6.42 14.92 20.41
N MET A 166 5.57 14.83 19.37
CA MET A 166 4.72 15.94 18.94
C MET A 166 3.72 16.37 20.02
N LEU A 167 3.09 15.41 20.72
CA LEU A 167 2.20 15.71 21.84
C LEU A 167 2.93 16.45 22.96
N ALA A 168 4.11 15.98 23.35
CA ALA A 168 4.92 16.62 24.40
C ALA A 168 5.41 18.04 24.03
N MET A 169 5.42 18.41 22.75
CA MET A 169 5.72 19.77 22.29
C MET A 169 4.52 20.70 22.44
N LEU A 170 3.29 20.19 22.35
CA LEU A 170 2.06 20.99 22.46
C LEU A 170 1.72 21.34 23.93
N ASP A 171 2.24 20.56 24.88
CA ASP A 171 2.02 20.76 26.33
C ASP A 171 3.01 21.76 26.97
N LYS A 172 3.88 22.39 26.17
CA LYS A 172 4.86 23.40 26.61
C LYS A 172 4.48 24.80 26.18
#